data_128e1cd9867550230df9a359887c4b2d
#
_entry.id   128e1cd9867550230df9a359887c4b2d
#
_cell.length_a   1.000
_cell.length_b   1.000
_cell.length_c   1.000
_cell.angle_alpha   90.00
_cell.angle_beta   90.00
_cell.angle_gamma   90.00
#
_symmetry.space_group_name_H-M   'P 1'
#
loop_
_entity.id
_entity.type
_entity.pdbx_description
1 polymer ?
#
loop_
_entity_poly.entity_id
_entity_poly.type
_entity_poly.pdbx_seq_one_letter_code
_entity_poly.pdbx_strand_id
1 'polypeptide(L)'
;GGNNAVNRMIDEQIAGVEFIAVNTDKQALQLCKAPTLMQIGEKLTKGLGAGAQPEVGEKAAEESSEEIQAALKGADMVFVTCGMGGGTGTGAAPVIARIAKEQGALTVGVVTKPFRFESKTRMQNATSGIDKLKENVDTIIVIPNDKLLEVVDRRTTMPEALKKADEVLQQGIQGITDLINVPSLINLDFADI
;
A
#
# COMPACT_ATOMS: atom_id res chain seq x y z
N GLY A 1 4.03 -6.78 -3.80
CA GLY A 1 4.19 -5.64 -2.96
C GLY A 1 3.26 -5.55 -1.77
N GLY A 2 2.30 -4.62 -1.80
CA GLY A 2 1.46 -4.32 -0.66
C GLY A 2 0.70 -5.51 -0.07
N ASN A 3 0.13 -6.38 -0.91
CA ASN A 3 -0.58 -7.55 -0.43
C ASN A 3 0.34 -8.55 0.29
N ASN A 4 1.59 -8.67 -0.15
CA ASN A 4 2.56 -9.51 0.54
C ASN A 4 2.95 -8.93 1.89
N ALA A 5 3.10 -7.61 1.99
CA ALA A 5 3.35 -6.93 3.25
C ALA A 5 2.18 -7.13 4.23
N VAL A 6 0.95 -7.04 3.76
CA VAL A 6 -0.26 -7.30 4.56
C VAL A 6 -0.27 -8.74 5.07
N ASN A 7 0.04 -9.72 4.21
CA ASN A 7 0.12 -11.13 4.63
C ASN A 7 1.15 -11.33 5.76
N ARG A 8 2.31 -10.67 5.68
CA ARG A 8 3.33 -10.73 6.74
C ARG A 8 2.84 -10.14 8.06
N MET A 9 2.14 -9.01 7.99
CA MET A 9 1.59 -8.37 9.19
C MET A 9 0.55 -9.27 9.87
N ILE A 10 -0.27 -9.96 9.09
CA ILE A 10 -1.24 -10.92 9.60
C ILE A 10 -0.54 -12.11 10.26
N ASP A 11 0.49 -12.66 9.60
CA ASP A 11 1.28 -13.78 10.15
C ASP A 11 1.98 -13.40 11.46
N GLU A 12 2.38 -12.15 11.63
CA GLU A 12 3.00 -11.63 12.86
C GLU A 12 1.98 -11.18 13.91
N GLN A 13 0.70 -11.34 13.66
CA GLN A 13 -0.39 -11.06 14.60
C GLN A 13 -0.37 -9.64 15.19
N ILE A 14 -0.20 -8.64 14.34
CA ILE A 14 -0.23 -7.23 14.76
C ILE A 14 -1.63 -6.90 15.30
N ALA A 15 -1.68 -6.48 16.55
CA ALA A 15 -2.94 -6.19 17.25
C ALA A 15 -3.47 -4.79 16.91
N GLY A 16 -4.81 -4.66 16.96
CA GLY A 16 -5.47 -3.36 16.84
C GLY A 16 -5.56 -2.80 15.43
N VAL A 17 -5.26 -3.61 14.42
CA VAL A 17 -5.30 -3.21 13.01
C VAL A 17 -6.26 -4.10 12.23
N GLU A 18 -7.15 -3.47 11.47
CA GLU A 18 -7.98 -4.18 10.49
C GLU A 18 -7.27 -4.18 9.14
N PHE A 19 -7.22 -5.34 8.50
CA PHE A 19 -6.52 -5.51 7.24
C PHE A 19 -7.50 -5.66 6.08
N ILE A 20 -7.29 -4.85 5.04
CA ILE A 20 -8.05 -4.90 3.80
C ILE A 20 -7.07 -5.07 2.66
N ALA A 21 -7.20 -6.14 1.90
CA ALA A 21 -6.42 -6.33 0.67
C ALA A 21 -7.25 -5.89 -0.53
N VAL A 22 -6.67 -5.06 -1.36
CA VAL A 22 -7.32 -4.48 -2.54
C VAL A 22 -6.53 -4.88 -3.78
N ASN A 23 -7.22 -5.38 -4.80
CA ASN A 23 -6.58 -5.69 -6.08
C ASN A 23 -7.59 -5.67 -7.21
N THR A 24 -7.11 -5.48 -8.43
CA THR A 24 -7.86 -5.65 -9.68
C THR A 24 -7.75 -7.10 -10.20
N ASP A 25 -6.73 -7.82 -9.74
CA ASP A 25 -6.48 -9.21 -10.11
C ASP A 25 -7.14 -10.14 -9.09
N LYS A 26 -8.20 -10.81 -9.53
CA LYS A 26 -8.99 -11.71 -8.69
C LYS A 26 -8.16 -12.90 -8.18
N GLN A 27 -7.31 -13.47 -9.03
CA GLN A 27 -6.49 -14.63 -8.67
C GLN A 27 -5.46 -14.26 -7.59
N ALA A 28 -4.77 -13.12 -7.76
CA ALA A 28 -3.83 -12.63 -6.76
C ALA A 28 -4.52 -12.34 -5.43
N LEU A 29 -5.72 -11.78 -5.47
CA LEU A 29 -6.50 -11.45 -4.28
C LEU A 29 -6.89 -12.71 -3.49
N GLN A 30 -7.23 -13.81 -4.17
CA GLN A 30 -7.60 -15.07 -3.53
C GLN A 30 -6.44 -15.68 -2.71
N LEU A 31 -5.20 -15.32 -3.01
CA LEU A 31 -4.03 -15.78 -2.26
C LEU A 31 -3.75 -14.92 -1.03
N CYS A 32 -4.48 -13.83 -0.84
CA CYS A 32 -4.27 -12.93 0.27
C CYS A 32 -5.00 -13.42 1.52
N LYS A 33 -4.34 -13.27 2.68
CA LYS A 33 -4.85 -13.74 3.99
C LYS A 33 -5.68 -12.70 4.73
N ALA A 34 -5.86 -11.50 4.17
CA ALA A 34 -6.62 -10.45 4.84
C ALA A 34 -8.06 -10.89 5.08
N PRO A 35 -8.66 -10.53 6.24
CA PRO A 35 -10.05 -10.83 6.52
C PRO A 35 -11.02 -10.19 5.54
N THR A 36 -10.67 -9.03 5.00
CA THR A 36 -11.45 -8.33 3.99
C THR A 36 -10.68 -8.30 2.69
N LEU A 37 -11.26 -8.89 1.66
CA LEU A 37 -10.73 -8.88 0.30
C LEU A 37 -11.63 -8.02 -0.57
N MET A 38 -11.05 -7.03 -1.23
CA MET A 38 -11.80 -6.11 -2.08
C MET A 38 -11.25 -6.15 -3.50
N GLN A 39 -12.04 -6.69 -4.43
CA GLN A 39 -11.76 -6.59 -5.85
C GLN A 39 -12.30 -5.25 -6.34
N ILE A 40 -11.45 -4.44 -6.95
CA ILE A 40 -11.83 -3.16 -7.53
C ILE A 40 -11.82 -3.23 -9.06
N GLY A 41 -12.67 -2.41 -9.67
CA GLY A 41 -12.70 -2.28 -11.11
C GLY A 41 -13.15 -3.54 -11.84
N GLU A 42 -14.07 -4.32 -11.27
CA GLU A 42 -14.53 -5.59 -11.85
C GLU A 42 -15.07 -5.41 -13.27
N LYS A 43 -15.84 -4.37 -13.51
CA LYS A 43 -16.41 -4.09 -14.84
C LYS A 43 -15.32 -3.67 -15.82
N LEU A 44 -14.35 -2.91 -15.37
CA LEU A 44 -13.26 -2.38 -16.18
C LEU A 44 -12.26 -3.47 -16.55
N THR A 45 -11.83 -4.28 -15.59
CA THR A 45 -10.73 -5.24 -15.76
C THR A 45 -11.18 -6.69 -15.87
N LYS A 46 -12.42 -7.00 -15.50
CA LYS A 46 -12.98 -8.36 -15.46
C LYS A 46 -12.14 -9.33 -14.60
N GLY A 47 -11.46 -8.80 -13.59
CA GLY A 47 -10.62 -9.58 -12.68
C GLY A 47 -9.25 -9.94 -13.24
N LEU A 48 -8.85 -9.38 -14.36
CA LEU A 48 -7.58 -9.71 -15.04
C LEU A 48 -6.40 -8.79 -14.65
N GLY A 49 -6.65 -7.81 -13.79
CA GLY A 49 -5.61 -6.89 -13.36
C GLY A 49 -5.55 -5.62 -14.20
N ALA A 50 -4.66 -4.72 -13.84
CA ALA A 50 -4.52 -3.40 -14.47
C ALA A 50 -3.52 -3.38 -15.65
N GLY A 51 -2.85 -4.49 -15.94
CA GLY A 51 -1.89 -4.56 -17.05
C GLY A 51 -0.72 -3.61 -16.91
N ALA A 52 -0.26 -3.34 -15.69
CA ALA A 52 0.82 -2.40 -15.38
C ALA A 52 0.52 -0.95 -15.81
N GLN A 53 -0.75 -0.59 -15.96
CA GLN A 53 -1.19 0.75 -16.35
C GLN A 53 -1.82 1.48 -15.16
N PRO A 54 -1.18 2.52 -14.60
CA PRO A 54 -1.71 3.26 -13.46
C PRO A 54 -3.10 3.87 -13.72
N GLU A 55 -3.36 4.33 -14.95
CA GLU A 55 -4.66 4.88 -15.34
C GLU A 55 -5.79 3.87 -15.15
N VAL A 56 -5.52 2.61 -15.41
CA VAL A 56 -6.50 1.52 -15.19
C VAL A 56 -6.73 1.30 -13.70
N GLY A 57 -5.67 1.32 -12.89
CA GLY A 57 -5.76 1.22 -11.44
C GLY A 57 -6.57 2.36 -10.83
N GLU A 58 -6.33 3.59 -11.29
CA GLU A 58 -7.08 4.77 -10.86
C GLU A 58 -8.57 4.64 -11.18
N LYS A 59 -8.91 4.31 -12.42
CA LYS A 59 -10.31 4.13 -12.85
C LYS A 59 -10.98 2.98 -12.12
N ALA A 60 -10.24 1.90 -11.84
CA ALA A 60 -10.75 0.77 -11.09
C ALA A 60 -11.15 1.18 -9.66
N ALA A 61 -10.34 1.98 -9.00
CA ALA A 61 -10.65 2.49 -7.67
C ALA A 61 -11.84 3.46 -7.71
N GLU A 62 -11.93 4.31 -8.72
CA GLU A 62 -13.07 5.22 -8.91
C GLU A 62 -14.37 4.45 -9.15
N GLU A 63 -14.32 3.40 -9.96
CA GLU A 63 -15.49 2.51 -10.19
C GLU A 63 -16.00 1.91 -8.87
N SER A 64 -15.10 1.55 -7.97
CA SER A 64 -15.41 0.89 -6.71
C SER A 64 -15.40 1.85 -5.52
N SER A 65 -15.53 3.15 -5.76
CA SER A 65 -15.41 4.17 -4.71
C SER A 65 -16.42 3.99 -3.57
N GLU A 66 -17.63 3.57 -3.86
CA GLU A 66 -18.66 3.33 -2.82
C GLU A 66 -18.26 2.19 -1.89
N GLU A 67 -17.72 1.11 -2.44
CA GLU A 67 -17.23 -0.02 -1.64
C GLU A 67 -16.04 0.38 -0.78
N ILE A 68 -15.14 1.19 -1.32
CA ILE A 68 -13.98 1.71 -0.59
C ILE A 68 -14.45 2.61 0.55
N GLN A 69 -15.39 3.51 0.29
CA GLN A 69 -15.98 4.36 1.32
C GLN A 69 -16.58 3.56 2.45
N ALA A 70 -17.35 2.52 2.13
CA ALA A 70 -17.97 1.65 3.11
C ALA A 70 -16.93 0.89 3.96
N ALA A 71 -15.88 0.41 3.33
CA ALA A 71 -14.81 -0.34 4.01
C ALA A 71 -14.00 0.53 4.96
N LEU A 72 -13.83 1.81 4.66
CA LEU A 72 -13.03 2.75 5.48
C LEU A 72 -13.87 3.51 6.50
N LYS A 73 -15.19 3.35 6.47
CA LYS A 73 -16.07 4.10 7.35
C LYS A 73 -15.75 3.85 8.83
N GLY A 74 -15.63 4.95 9.59
CA GLY A 74 -15.39 4.88 11.02
C GLY A 74 -13.91 4.70 11.39
N ALA A 75 -12.99 4.60 10.44
CA ALA A 75 -11.58 4.53 10.75
C ALA A 75 -11.04 5.88 11.21
N ASP A 76 -10.28 5.89 12.29
CA ASP A 76 -9.61 7.08 12.79
C ASP A 76 -8.29 7.31 12.03
N MET A 77 -7.65 6.25 11.62
CA MET A 77 -6.37 6.27 10.92
C MET A 77 -6.35 5.19 9.84
N VAL A 78 -5.86 5.54 8.66
CA VAL A 78 -5.75 4.62 7.51
C VAL A 78 -4.32 4.63 6.99
N PHE A 79 -3.74 3.44 6.92
CA PHE A 79 -2.47 3.22 6.22
C PHE A 79 -2.77 2.74 4.81
N VAL A 80 -2.27 3.45 3.82
CA VAL A 80 -2.35 3.02 2.42
C VAL A 80 -0.96 2.56 2.01
N THR A 81 -0.83 1.26 1.74
CA THR A 81 0.47 0.66 1.44
C THR A 81 0.47 -0.06 0.10
N CYS A 82 1.51 0.17 -0.68
CA CYS A 82 1.73 -0.56 -1.92
C CYS A 82 3.18 -0.42 -2.39
N GLY A 83 3.57 -1.28 -3.32
CA GLY A 83 4.77 -1.07 -4.12
C GLY A 83 4.42 -0.22 -5.33
N MET A 84 4.99 0.97 -5.44
CA MET A 84 4.77 1.85 -6.58
C MET A 84 5.49 1.34 -7.82
N GLY A 85 4.93 1.61 -8.98
CA GLY A 85 5.52 1.28 -10.27
C GLY A 85 4.65 0.38 -11.15
N GLY A 86 3.74 -0.38 -10.56
CA GLY A 86 2.78 -1.20 -11.30
C GLY A 86 1.52 -0.42 -11.69
N GLY A 87 0.45 -1.14 -11.97
CA GLY A 87 -0.82 -0.54 -12.38
C GLY A 87 -1.74 -0.27 -11.20
N THR A 88 -2.13 -1.31 -10.48
CA THR A 88 -3.16 -1.21 -9.44
C THR A 88 -2.74 -0.31 -8.29
N GLY A 89 -1.65 -0.64 -7.62
CA GLY A 89 -1.19 0.13 -6.46
C GLY A 89 -0.88 1.58 -6.79
N THR A 90 -0.16 1.81 -7.88
CA THR A 90 0.25 3.15 -8.32
C THR A 90 -0.96 4.05 -8.60
N GLY A 91 -1.98 3.51 -9.28
CA GLY A 91 -3.17 4.28 -9.66
C GLY A 91 -4.23 4.34 -8.58
N ALA A 92 -4.46 3.24 -7.86
CA ALA A 92 -5.52 3.15 -6.86
C ALA A 92 -5.18 3.79 -5.52
N ALA A 93 -3.92 3.73 -5.10
CA ALA A 93 -3.51 4.27 -3.79
C ALA A 93 -3.90 5.74 -3.59
N PRO A 94 -3.66 6.66 -4.54
CA PRO A 94 -4.08 8.05 -4.37
C PRO A 94 -5.61 8.19 -4.22
N VAL A 95 -6.39 7.41 -4.92
CA VAL A 95 -7.86 7.44 -4.83
C VAL A 95 -8.33 6.95 -3.47
N ILE A 96 -7.79 5.85 -3.00
CA ILE A 96 -8.12 5.29 -1.69
C ILE A 96 -7.74 6.27 -0.58
N ALA A 97 -6.56 6.87 -0.67
CA ALA A 97 -6.10 7.88 0.29
C ALA A 97 -7.03 9.10 0.31
N ARG A 98 -7.45 9.58 -0.85
CA ARG A 98 -8.39 10.70 -0.94
C ARG A 98 -9.71 10.37 -0.22
N ILE A 99 -10.25 9.20 -0.45
CA ILE A 99 -11.49 8.75 0.18
C ILE A 99 -11.33 8.70 1.71
N ALA A 100 -10.23 8.13 2.20
CA ALA A 100 -9.94 8.08 3.63
C ALA A 100 -9.87 9.48 4.25
N LYS A 101 -9.17 10.38 3.58
CA LYS A 101 -9.01 11.76 4.05
C LYS A 101 -10.34 12.53 4.04
N GLU A 102 -11.16 12.35 3.01
CA GLU A 102 -12.49 12.95 2.93
C GLU A 102 -13.41 12.50 4.06
N GLN A 103 -13.20 11.30 4.60
CA GLN A 103 -13.94 10.78 5.76
C GLN A 103 -13.38 11.26 7.09
N GLY A 104 -12.35 12.08 7.09
CA GLY A 104 -11.74 12.62 8.30
C GLY A 104 -10.71 11.72 8.96
N ALA A 105 -10.30 10.61 8.32
CA ALA A 105 -9.26 9.74 8.86
C ALA A 105 -7.88 10.37 8.67
N LEU A 106 -7.00 10.21 9.66
CA LEU A 106 -5.58 10.50 9.47
C LEU A 106 -5.04 9.48 8.48
N THR A 107 -4.50 9.94 7.36
CA THR A 107 -4.11 9.08 6.24
C THR A 107 -2.60 9.09 6.06
N VAL A 108 -2.00 7.92 6.15
CA VAL A 108 -0.55 7.73 6.04
C VAL A 108 -0.26 6.80 4.85
N GLY A 109 0.56 7.28 3.93
CA GLY A 109 1.05 6.46 2.83
C GLY A 109 2.38 5.81 3.21
N VAL A 110 2.50 4.51 3.01
CA VAL A 110 3.77 3.79 3.17
C VAL A 110 4.01 2.99 1.90
N VAL A 111 4.95 3.44 1.09
CA VAL A 111 5.14 2.90 -0.25
C VAL A 111 6.61 2.68 -0.56
N THR A 112 6.87 1.79 -1.52
CA THR A 112 8.22 1.55 -2.02
C THR A 112 8.38 2.10 -3.43
N LYS A 113 9.60 2.56 -3.76
CA LYS A 113 10.02 2.80 -5.14
C LYS A 113 10.64 1.52 -5.69
N PRO A 114 10.39 1.20 -6.97
CA PRO A 114 10.97 -0.01 -7.57
C PRO A 114 12.49 0.08 -7.64
N PHE A 115 13.14 -1.09 -7.72
CA PHE A 115 14.55 -1.16 -8.04
C PHE A 115 14.79 -0.67 -9.48
N ARG A 116 15.97 -0.09 -9.73
CA ARG A 116 16.33 0.39 -11.08
C ARG A 116 16.32 -0.74 -12.12
N PHE A 117 16.66 -1.96 -11.71
CA PHE A 117 16.65 -3.10 -12.62
C PHE A 117 15.25 -3.52 -13.06
N GLU A 118 14.17 -3.05 -12.41
CA GLU A 118 12.81 -3.44 -12.78
C GLU A 118 12.36 -2.81 -14.08
N SER A 119 12.60 -1.57 -14.34
CA SER A 119 12.53 -0.87 -15.63
C SER A 119 12.39 0.64 -15.44
N LYS A 120 12.70 1.39 -16.51
CA LYS A 120 12.46 2.84 -16.55
C LYS A 120 10.98 3.20 -16.42
N THR A 121 10.11 2.44 -17.10
CA THR A 121 8.67 2.67 -17.09
C THR A 121 8.10 2.50 -15.69
N ARG A 122 8.53 1.48 -14.95
CA ARG A 122 8.10 1.28 -13.58
C ARG A 122 8.54 2.42 -12.67
N MET A 123 9.75 2.92 -12.86
CA MET A 123 10.24 4.06 -12.07
C MET A 123 9.48 5.35 -12.38
N GLN A 124 9.15 5.60 -13.64
CA GLN A 124 8.34 6.75 -14.04
C GLN A 124 6.93 6.66 -13.46
N ASN A 125 6.31 5.50 -13.55
CA ASN A 125 5.00 5.24 -12.95
C ASN A 125 5.05 5.48 -11.44
N ALA A 126 6.08 4.99 -10.76
CA ALA A 126 6.26 5.16 -9.33
C ALA A 126 6.37 6.63 -8.94
N THR A 127 7.20 7.40 -9.64
CA THR A 127 7.40 8.82 -9.37
C THR A 127 6.09 9.59 -9.50
N SER A 128 5.37 9.37 -10.60
CA SER A 128 4.07 10.00 -10.83
C SER A 128 3.04 9.60 -9.78
N GLY A 129 2.98 8.32 -9.42
CA GLY A 129 2.05 7.81 -8.41
C GLY A 129 2.34 8.35 -7.02
N ILE A 130 3.61 8.48 -6.65
CA ILE A 130 4.02 9.05 -5.37
C ILE A 130 3.62 10.53 -5.31
N ASP A 131 3.82 11.29 -6.37
CA ASP A 131 3.43 12.70 -6.42
C ASP A 131 1.92 12.87 -6.21
N LYS A 132 1.11 12.04 -6.86
CA LYS A 132 -0.35 12.04 -6.66
C LYS A 132 -0.74 11.61 -5.25
N LEU A 133 -0.05 10.61 -4.70
CA LEU A 133 -0.33 10.14 -3.34
C LEU A 133 -0.01 11.21 -2.30
N LYS A 134 1.08 11.95 -2.46
CA LYS A 134 1.45 13.05 -1.57
C LYS A 134 0.36 14.09 -1.41
N GLU A 135 -0.38 14.36 -2.46
CA GLU A 135 -1.49 15.33 -2.45
C GLU A 135 -2.68 14.86 -1.62
N ASN A 136 -2.76 13.55 -1.35
CA ASN A 136 -3.94 12.91 -0.74
C ASN A 136 -3.67 12.26 0.62
N VAL A 137 -2.50 12.48 1.20
CA VAL A 137 -2.14 11.94 2.52
C VAL A 137 -1.69 13.03 3.46
N ASP A 138 -1.77 12.76 4.75
CA ASP A 138 -1.23 13.66 5.79
C ASP A 138 0.27 13.46 5.95
N THR A 139 0.74 12.23 5.80
CA THR A 139 2.16 11.86 5.89
C THR A 139 2.43 10.73 4.88
N ILE A 140 3.61 10.77 4.28
CA ILE A 140 4.06 9.71 3.38
C ILE A 140 5.45 9.25 3.77
N ILE A 141 5.63 7.93 3.77
CA ILE A 141 6.93 7.29 3.92
C ILE A 141 7.24 6.58 2.61
N VAL A 142 8.32 6.99 1.96
CA VAL A 142 8.78 6.40 0.70
C VAL A 142 10.07 5.63 0.95
N ILE A 143 10.05 4.35 0.65
CA ILE A 143 11.19 3.45 0.82
C ILE A 143 11.78 3.16 -0.55
N PRO A 144 12.97 3.71 -0.88
CA PRO A 144 13.64 3.39 -2.15
C PRO A 144 14.21 1.98 -2.07
N ASN A 145 13.73 1.07 -2.91
CA ASN A 145 14.22 -0.31 -2.89
C ASN A 145 15.73 -0.42 -3.17
N ASP A 146 16.29 0.48 -4.00
CA ASP A 146 17.73 0.51 -4.26
C ASP A 146 18.58 0.65 -3.00
N LYS A 147 18.05 1.31 -1.96
CA LYS A 147 18.76 1.44 -0.67
C LYS A 147 18.91 0.11 0.04
N LEU A 148 18.05 -0.85 -0.23
CA LEU A 148 18.14 -2.20 0.32
C LEU A 148 19.30 -2.99 -0.26
N LEU A 149 19.75 -2.64 -1.48
CA LEU A 149 20.90 -3.28 -2.13
C LEU A 149 22.23 -2.95 -1.42
N GLU A 150 22.26 -1.89 -0.63
CA GLU A 150 23.45 -1.49 0.14
C GLU A 150 23.71 -2.44 1.31
N VAL A 151 22.68 -3.17 1.76
CA VAL A 151 22.75 -4.07 2.93
C VAL A 151 22.59 -5.54 2.56
N VAL A 152 22.44 -5.88 1.28
CA VAL A 152 22.30 -7.26 0.81
C VAL A 152 23.57 -7.73 0.08
N ASP A 153 23.82 -9.05 0.13
CA ASP A 153 24.93 -9.69 -0.54
C ASP A 153 24.77 -9.58 -2.08
N ARG A 154 25.90 -9.50 -2.79
CA ARG A 154 25.95 -9.53 -4.26
C ARG A 154 25.32 -10.80 -4.86
N ARG A 155 25.17 -11.85 -4.06
CA ARG A 155 24.53 -13.12 -4.46
C ARG A 155 23.02 -13.09 -4.34
N THR A 156 22.45 -11.98 -3.86
CA THR A 156 21.00 -11.84 -3.67
C THR A 156 20.29 -11.90 -5.01
N THR A 157 19.32 -12.80 -5.12
CA THR A 157 18.48 -12.93 -6.32
C THR A 157 17.40 -11.84 -6.35
N MET A 158 16.80 -11.62 -7.54
CA MET A 158 15.67 -10.69 -7.66
C MET A 158 14.49 -11.05 -6.74
N PRO A 159 14.05 -12.32 -6.66
CA PRO A 159 12.99 -12.67 -5.72
C PRO A 159 13.32 -12.37 -4.26
N GLU A 160 14.58 -12.60 -3.85
CA GLU A 160 15.03 -12.29 -2.48
C GLU A 160 15.04 -10.78 -2.23
N ALA A 161 15.46 -9.98 -3.19
CA ALA A 161 15.45 -8.53 -3.09
C ALA A 161 14.01 -7.98 -2.96
N LEU A 162 13.07 -8.49 -3.76
CA LEU A 162 11.67 -8.11 -3.70
C LEU A 162 11.03 -8.52 -2.37
N LYS A 163 11.39 -9.69 -1.85
CA LYS A 163 10.95 -10.15 -0.53
C LYS A 163 11.45 -9.21 0.57
N LYS A 164 12.70 -8.76 0.47
CA LYS A 164 13.26 -7.79 1.44
C LYS A 164 12.53 -6.47 1.40
N ALA A 165 12.14 -5.99 0.20
CA ALA A 165 11.34 -4.79 0.06
C ALA A 165 9.98 -4.91 0.79
N ASP A 166 9.31 -6.06 0.66
CA ASP A 166 8.05 -6.32 1.35
C ASP A 166 8.23 -6.37 2.87
N GLU A 167 9.33 -6.94 3.36
CA GLU A 167 9.67 -6.95 4.79
C GLU A 167 9.86 -5.54 5.36
N VAL A 168 10.57 -4.69 4.63
CA VAL A 168 10.81 -3.30 5.07
C VAL A 168 9.51 -2.50 5.08
N LEU A 169 8.64 -2.72 4.09
CA LEU A 169 7.32 -2.09 4.05
C LEU A 169 6.49 -2.47 5.28
N GLN A 170 6.46 -3.74 5.63
CA GLN A 170 5.78 -4.24 6.82
C GLN A 170 6.39 -3.64 8.11
N GLN A 171 7.71 -3.60 8.22
CA GLN A 171 8.40 -3.03 9.39
C GLN A 171 8.09 -1.55 9.57
N GLY A 172 7.98 -0.79 8.48
CA GLY A 172 7.62 0.63 8.53
C GLY A 172 6.24 0.84 9.13
N ILE A 173 5.26 0.07 8.70
CA ILE A 173 3.89 0.16 9.23
C ILE A 173 3.84 -0.32 10.68
N GLN A 174 4.49 -1.42 10.99
CA GLN A 174 4.53 -1.98 12.35
C GLN A 174 5.14 -1.00 13.34
N GLY A 175 6.22 -0.32 12.95
CA GLY A 175 6.87 0.67 13.80
C GLY A 175 5.93 1.80 14.20
N ILE A 176 5.12 2.31 13.27
CA ILE A 176 4.14 3.35 13.57
C ILE A 176 3.01 2.79 14.45
N THR A 177 2.52 1.61 14.13
CA THR A 177 1.45 0.95 14.89
C THR A 177 1.88 0.68 16.33
N ASP A 178 3.09 0.18 16.53
CA ASP A 178 3.64 -0.08 17.87
C ASP A 178 3.75 1.22 18.67
N LEU A 179 4.16 2.31 18.03
CA LEU A 179 4.28 3.62 18.66
C LEU A 179 2.92 4.12 19.18
N ILE A 180 1.87 3.94 18.40
CA ILE A 180 0.51 4.34 18.77
C ILE A 180 -0.04 3.47 19.90
N ASN A 181 0.27 2.18 19.93
CA ASN A 181 -0.28 1.22 20.89
C ASN A 181 0.49 1.16 22.23
N VAL A 182 1.60 1.89 22.38
CA VAL A 182 2.38 1.90 23.62
C VAL A 182 1.67 2.75 24.67
N PRO A 183 1.32 2.20 25.86
CA PRO A 183 0.60 2.95 26.89
C PRO A 183 1.32 4.21 27.40
N SER A 184 2.65 4.23 27.38
CA SER A 184 3.45 5.40 27.77
C SER A 184 3.28 6.60 26.84
N LEU A 185 2.70 6.40 25.66
CA LEU A 185 2.43 7.41 24.66
C LEU A 185 0.95 7.79 24.60
N ILE A 186 0.24 7.61 25.70
CA ILE A 186 -1.21 7.86 25.81
C ILE A 186 -1.61 9.27 25.38
N ASN A 187 -0.71 10.23 25.48
CA ASN A 187 -0.94 11.62 25.10
C ASN A 187 -0.52 11.95 23.66
N LEU A 188 -0.07 10.94 22.91
CA LEU A 188 0.31 11.12 21.51
C LEU A 188 -0.94 11.41 20.69
N ASP A 189 -0.97 12.57 20.05
CA ASP A 189 -2.02 12.94 19.11
C ASP A 189 -1.70 12.37 17.74
N PHE A 190 -2.70 11.91 17.00
CA PHE A 190 -2.52 11.47 15.61
C PHE A 190 -1.90 12.56 14.74
N ALA A 191 -2.12 13.83 15.04
CA ALA A 191 -1.50 14.95 14.34
C ALA A 191 0.03 14.99 14.52
N ASP A 192 0.58 14.33 15.51
CA ASP A 192 2.02 14.28 15.78
C ASP A 192 2.75 13.20 14.95
N ILE A 193 2.03 12.38 14.22
CA ILE A 193 2.56 11.35 13.33
C ILE A 193 2.79 11.96 11.94
#